data_7ae9a07a24df0c00fed67693fe21fe4a
#
_entry.id   7ae9a07a24df0c00fed67693fe21fe4a
#
_cell.length_a   1.000
_cell.length_b   1.000
_cell.length_c   1.000
_cell.angle_alpha   90.00
_cell.angle_beta   90.00
_cell.angle_gamma   90.00
#
_symmetry.space_group_name_H-M   'P 1'
#
loop_
_entity.id
_entity.type
_entity.pdbx_description
1 polymer ?
#
loop_
_entity_poly.entity_id
_entity_poly.type
_entity_poly.pdbx_seq_one_letter_code
_entity_poly.pdbx_strand_id
1 'polypeptide(L)'
;MPESIQRDPTPRVSPWHPLRVGTFRNLLIADLVSDIGAFMQTVGAAWLMTTLTNSSLYIALIQTASALPFFLLALPAGSIGDVFDRRKLILGTEIWMLAIATVLTVVTFTGTITPWLLLLLTLALSLGDAIESPTWRAIFPELVKKDDLTSALALNGIEFNLARAVGPGLAGLTIAAVGVATTFLFNALSFLGVILVIFTWKRPTRTSKLPAETLAGASAAGIRYVRYSPGIRTLLLRSGIVIFFASSFWALLPAVAKELSKSALGYGFLLGFFGVGAVLGAVVLQRARSKRSTETIVSSATAMFGVILLSMAALHNLAILCALMLLGGACWTVFMSLFNTMIQALAPDWVRARVLAAYLFVFQGSVAIGSTLWGLAAEHTNARMALLISGIGIGASLLLQFTFRLPSTAIDLSTWNHWGKPSMFEEHAADLGPVLVTVKYVVEPSKAQAFLNDIYQYQRIRRRDGATRWGIYFDTESPHAYLETFLVDSWLEHERQHDRFTVSDHELEKRVLSYTVEKVVVKHFIHAKRTRNS
;
A
#
# COMPACT_ATOMS: atom_id res chain seq x y z
N MET A 1 -6.52 42.61 -19.73
CA MET A 1 -7.06 41.33 -20.17
C MET A 1 -5.89 40.37 -20.26
N PRO A 2 -5.78 39.33 -19.45
CA PRO A 2 -4.74 38.32 -19.64
C PRO A 2 -5.20 37.36 -20.76
N GLU A 3 -4.34 37.17 -21.75
CA GLU A 3 -4.51 36.21 -22.82
C GLU A 3 -4.78 34.81 -22.26
N SER A 4 -5.93 34.26 -22.65
CA SER A 4 -6.26 32.87 -22.42
C SER A 4 -5.29 32.00 -23.25
N ILE A 5 -4.31 31.38 -22.59
CA ILE A 5 -3.49 30.34 -23.18
C ILE A 5 -4.45 29.20 -23.56
N GLN A 6 -4.90 29.16 -24.78
CA GLN A 6 -5.51 27.98 -25.40
C GLN A 6 -4.45 26.87 -25.37
N ARG A 7 -4.60 25.95 -24.41
CA ARG A 7 -3.89 24.67 -24.47
C ARG A 7 -4.49 23.90 -25.64
N ASP A 8 -3.72 23.76 -26.73
CA ASP A 8 -4.03 22.84 -27.80
C ASP A 8 -4.43 21.47 -27.19
N PRO A 9 -5.54 20.87 -27.64
CA PRO A 9 -5.92 19.55 -27.18
C PRO A 9 -4.82 18.58 -27.59
N THR A 10 -4.03 18.13 -26.61
CA THR A 10 -3.05 17.05 -26.83
C THR A 10 -3.74 15.90 -27.54
N PRO A 11 -3.21 15.41 -28.68
CA PRO A 11 -3.84 14.33 -29.44
C PRO A 11 -4.09 13.16 -28.48
N ARG A 12 -5.33 12.68 -28.39
CA ARG A 12 -5.72 11.56 -27.54
C ARG A 12 -4.97 10.32 -28.02
N VAL A 13 -3.84 10.02 -27.39
CA VAL A 13 -3.08 8.81 -27.67
C VAL A 13 -3.97 7.62 -27.33
N SER A 14 -4.09 6.66 -28.23
CA SER A 14 -4.89 5.45 -27.99
C SER A 14 -4.43 4.75 -26.69
N PRO A 15 -5.34 4.28 -25.83
CA PRO A 15 -4.98 3.50 -24.63
C PRO A 15 -4.10 2.27 -24.93
N TRP A 16 -4.12 1.78 -26.18
CA TRP A 16 -3.34 0.63 -26.66
C TRP A 16 -1.98 1.00 -27.25
N HIS A 17 -1.64 2.31 -27.30
CA HIS A 17 -0.41 2.78 -27.91
C HIS A 17 0.87 2.19 -27.29
N PRO A 18 0.96 1.96 -25.96
CA PRO A 18 2.14 1.34 -25.35
C PRO A 18 2.49 -0.05 -25.90
N LEU A 19 1.49 -0.80 -26.41
CA LEU A 19 1.71 -2.13 -27.01
C LEU A 19 2.52 -2.11 -28.31
N ARG A 20 2.69 -0.93 -28.93
CA ARG A 20 3.58 -0.76 -30.09
C ARG A 20 5.07 -0.83 -29.69
N VAL A 21 5.39 -0.61 -28.42
CA VAL A 21 6.74 -0.79 -27.91
C VAL A 21 6.97 -2.28 -27.65
N GLY A 22 7.79 -2.92 -28.49
CA GLY A 22 7.99 -4.37 -28.47
C GLY A 22 8.43 -4.92 -27.11
N THR A 23 9.36 -4.24 -26.43
CA THR A 23 9.83 -4.65 -25.09
C THR A 23 8.69 -4.59 -24.07
N PHE A 24 7.90 -3.52 -24.05
CA PHE A 24 6.76 -3.40 -23.14
C PHE A 24 5.69 -4.46 -23.41
N ARG A 25 5.32 -4.65 -24.69
CA ARG A 25 4.34 -5.67 -25.08
C ARG A 25 4.78 -7.09 -24.67
N ASN A 26 6.03 -7.45 -24.96
CA ASN A 26 6.54 -8.78 -24.66
C ASN A 26 6.62 -9.00 -23.15
N LEU A 27 7.00 -7.97 -22.38
CA LEU A 27 7.01 -8.02 -20.94
C LEU A 27 5.60 -8.18 -20.37
N LEU A 28 4.63 -7.40 -20.85
CA LEU A 28 3.23 -7.50 -20.41
C LEU A 28 2.63 -8.89 -20.66
N ILE A 29 2.97 -9.54 -21.80
CA ILE A 29 2.52 -10.90 -22.09
C ILE A 29 3.21 -11.92 -21.19
N ALA A 30 4.52 -11.77 -20.96
CA ALA A 30 5.27 -12.64 -20.07
C ALA A 30 4.77 -12.53 -18.63
N ASP A 31 4.49 -11.31 -18.17
CA ASP A 31 3.93 -10.98 -16.86
C ASP A 31 2.54 -11.61 -16.68
N LEU A 32 1.65 -11.48 -17.67
CA LEU A 32 0.33 -12.12 -17.64
C LEU A 32 0.44 -13.65 -17.42
N VAL A 33 1.36 -14.31 -18.11
CA VAL A 33 1.57 -15.75 -17.98
C VAL A 33 2.17 -16.08 -16.61
N SER A 34 3.10 -15.24 -16.13
CA SER A 34 3.72 -15.38 -14.81
C SER A 34 2.71 -15.18 -13.69
N ASP A 35 1.90 -14.13 -13.75
CA ASP A 35 0.85 -13.86 -12.78
C ASP A 35 -0.22 -14.95 -12.73
N ILE A 36 -0.64 -15.48 -13.89
CA ILE A 36 -1.53 -16.67 -13.93
C ILE A 36 -0.86 -17.84 -13.22
N GLY A 37 0.43 -18.10 -13.47
CA GLY A 37 1.21 -19.13 -12.81
C GLY A 37 1.29 -18.93 -11.29
N ALA A 38 1.54 -17.72 -10.85
CA ALA A 38 1.60 -17.35 -9.42
C ALA A 38 0.25 -17.56 -8.72
N PHE A 39 -0.88 -17.18 -9.35
CA PHE A 39 -2.22 -17.47 -8.83
C PHE A 39 -2.52 -18.99 -8.83
N MET A 40 -2.10 -19.71 -9.86
CA MET A 40 -2.23 -21.19 -9.89
C MET A 40 -1.43 -21.85 -8.76
N GLN A 41 -0.21 -21.39 -8.53
CA GLN A 41 0.64 -21.89 -7.44
C GLN A 41 0.05 -21.58 -6.06
N THR A 42 -0.47 -20.39 -5.84
CA THR A 42 -1.11 -20.01 -4.57
C THR A 42 -2.28 -20.94 -4.25
N VAL A 43 -3.12 -21.24 -5.23
CA VAL A 43 -4.23 -22.20 -5.09
C VAL A 43 -3.69 -23.61 -4.86
N GLY A 44 -2.67 -24.01 -5.63
CA GLY A 44 -2.02 -25.32 -5.51
C GLY A 44 -1.41 -25.54 -4.12
N ALA A 45 -0.67 -24.56 -3.59
CA ALA A 45 -0.05 -24.66 -2.28
C ALA A 45 -1.11 -24.76 -1.16
N ALA A 46 -2.14 -23.92 -1.21
CA ALA A 46 -3.23 -23.93 -0.24
C ALA A 46 -4.02 -25.25 -0.29
N TRP A 47 -4.32 -25.77 -1.48
CA TRP A 47 -4.99 -27.07 -1.65
C TRP A 47 -4.10 -28.23 -1.19
N LEU A 48 -2.83 -28.25 -1.62
CA LEU A 48 -1.88 -29.30 -1.24
C LEU A 48 -1.74 -29.38 0.29
N MET A 49 -1.67 -28.25 0.99
CA MET A 49 -1.61 -28.27 2.45
C MET A 49 -2.81 -28.99 3.05
N THR A 50 -4.01 -28.83 2.48
CA THR A 50 -5.20 -29.55 2.97
C THR A 50 -5.13 -31.07 2.76
N THR A 51 -4.32 -31.54 1.83
CA THR A 51 -4.10 -32.99 1.59
C THR A 51 -2.99 -33.55 2.47
N LEU A 52 -1.99 -32.74 2.82
CA LEU A 52 -0.85 -33.13 3.64
C LEU A 52 -1.18 -33.16 5.15
N THR A 53 -2.13 -32.34 5.59
CA THR A 53 -2.50 -32.26 7.01
C THR A 53 -3.97 -31.92 7.20
N ASN A 54 -4.51 -32.26 8.36
CA ASN A 54 -5.83 -31.82 8.80
C ASN A 54 -5.77 -30.61 9.75
N SER A 55 -4.58 -30.11 10.07
CA SER A 55 -4.39 -28.93 10.92
C SER A 55 -4.82 -27.68 10.20
N SER A 56 -5.81 -26.99 10.76
CA SER A 56 -6.28 -25.68 10.25
C SER A 56 -5.20 -24.60 10.35
N LEU A 57 -4.32 -24.73 11.35
CA LEU A 57 -3.20 -23.80 11.53
C LEU A 57 -2.23 -23.91 10.34
N TYR A 58 -1.80 -25.10 9.94
CA TYR A 58 -0.89 -25.27 8.80
C TYR A 58 -1.50 -24.77 7.49
N ILE A 59 -2.80 -25.00 7.28
CA ILE A 59 -3.52 -24.50 6.10
C ILE A 59 -3.49 -22.96 6.08
N ALA A 60 -3.76 -22.33 7.21
CA ALA A 60 -3.75 -20.88 7.34
C ALA A 60 -2.33 -20.27 7.23
N LEU A 61 -1.30 -20.99 7.68
CA LEU A 61 0.10 -20.56 7.61
C LEU A 61 0.62 -20.41 6.17
N ILE A 62 -0.01 -21.03 5.17
CA ILE A 62 0.30 -20.77 3.74
C ILE A 62 0.11 -19.30 3.42
N GLN A 63 -1.01 -18.72 3.87
CA GLN A 63 -1.30 -17.29 3.67
C GLN A 63 -0.33 -16.40 4.46
N THR A 64 0.04 -16.82 5.67
CA THR A 64 1.07 -16.14 6.46
C THR A 64 2.42 -16.17 5.78
N ALA A 65 2.86 -17.34 5.27
CA ALA A 65 4.12 -17.48 4.54
C ALA A 65 4.17 -16.61 3.28
N SER A 66 3.03 -16.43 2.62
CA SER A 66 2.93 -15.55 1.46
C SER A 66 2.98 -14.05 1.83
N ALA A 67 2.40 -13.65 2.96
CA ALA A 67 2.30 -12.24 3.35
C ALA A 67 3.49 -11.74 4.17
N LEU A 68 4.15 -12.62 4.93
CA LEU A 68 5.21 -12.26 5.89
C LEU A 68 6.41 -11.56 5.26
N PRO A 69 6.97 -12.00 4.10
CA PRO A 69 8.07 -11.27 3.45
C PRO A 69 7.68 -9.85 3.04
N PHE A 70 6.49 -9.66 2.48
CA PHE A 70 5.99 -8.32 2.14
C PHE A 70 5.82 -7.43 3.37
N PHE A 71 5.36 -7.99 4.49
CA PHE A 71 5.28 -7.26 5.76
C PHE A 71 6.66 -6.81 6.25
N LEU A 72 7.62 -7.72 6.30
CA LEU A 72 8.97 -7.42 6.80
C LEU A 72 9.74 -6.47 5.89
N LEU A 73 9.56 -6.60 4.57
CA LEU A 73 10.28 -5.82 3.57
C LEU A 73 9.53 -4.59 3.08
N ALA A 74 8.29 -4.33 3.52
CA ALA A 74 7.48 -3.20 3.05
C ALA A 74 8.22 -1.85 3.14
N LEU A 75 8.97 -1.62 4.21
CA LEU A 75 9.72 -0.38 4.41
C LEU A 75 11.10 -0.38 3.71
N PRO A 76 11.94 -1.44 3.80
CA PRO A 76 13.26 -1.45 3.18
C PRO A 76 13.26 -1.76 1.66
N ALA A 77 12.23 -2.43 1.12
CA ALA A 77 12.22 -2.87 -0.26
C ALA A 77 12.29 -1.72 -1.28
N GLY A 78 11.64 -0.57 -0.97
CA GLY A 78 11.72 0.62 -1.83
C GLY A 78 13.14 1.13 -2.01
N SER A 79 13.96 1.03 -0.98
CA SER A 79 15.36 1.48 -1.01
C SER A 79 16.30 0.50 -1.73
N ILE A 80 15.97 -0.79 -1.73
CA ILE A 80 16.74 -1.81 -2.47
C ILE A 80 16.69 -1.50 -3.97
N GLY A 81 15.52 -1.17 -4.52
CA GLY A 81 15.34 -0.81 -5.92
C GLY A 81 16.04 0.49 -6.37
N ASP A 82 16.42 1.35 -5.42
CA ASP A 82 17.14 2.59 -5.71
C ASP A 82 18.67 2.41 -5.66
N VAL A 83 19.16 1.45 -4.85
CA VAL A 83 20.60 1.16 -4.68
C VAL A 83 21.12 0.21 -5.76
N PHE A 84 20.34 -0.82 -6.12
CA PHE A 84 20.75 -1.84 -7.07
C PHE A 84 20.30 -1.54 -8.50
N ASP A 85 21.03 -2.08 -9.47
CA ASP A 85 20.58 -2.05 -10.87
C ASP A 85 19.28 -2.86 -11.02
N ARG A 86 18.20 -2.16 -11.43
CA ARG A 86 16.85 -2.72 -11.50
C ARG A 86 16.76 -3.98 -12.37
N ARG A 87 17.45 -3.99 -13.51
CA ARG A 87 17.48 -5.15 -14.41
C ARG A 87 18.16 -6.35 -13.74
N LYS A 88 19.29 -6.14 -13.07
CA LYS A 88 20.02 -7.21 -12.36
C LYS A 88 19.20 -7.73 -11.18
N LEU A 89 18.51 -6.83 -10.47
CA LEU A 89 17.68 -7.20 -9.34
C LEU A 89 16.52 -8.11 -9.80
N ILE A 90 15.76 -7.70 -10.83
CA ILE A 90 14.66 -8.50 -11.38
C ILE A 90 15.18 -9.85 -11.90
N LEU A 91 16.28 -9.88 -12.66
CA LEU A 91 16.85 -11.15 -13.11
C LEU A 91 17.26 -12.06 -11.94
N GLY A 92 17.81 -11.50 -10.88
CA GLY A 92 18.22 -12.25 -9.70
C GLY A 92 17.02 -12.84 -8.95
N THR A 93 15.96 -12.07 -8.76
CA THR A 93 14.73 -12.50 -8.08
C THR A 93 13.95 -13.51 -8.92
N GLU A 94 13.84 -13.31 -10.20
CA GLU A 94 13.19 -14.26 -11.14
C GLU A 94 13.92 -15.60 -11.21
N ILE A 95 15.27 -15.61 -11.28
CA ILE A 95 16.07 -16.85 -11.22
C ILE A 95 15.90 -17.54 -9.87
N TRP A 96 15.85 -16.76 -8.77
CA TRP A 96 15.57 -17.29 -7.44
C TRP A 96 14.20 -17.97 -7.39
N MET A 97 13.14 -17.30 -7.86
CA MET A 97 11.78 -17.81 -7.86
C MET A 97 11.64 -19.04 -8.78
N LEU A 98 12.28 -19.04 -9.96
CA LEU A 98 12.36 -20.21 -10.84
C LEU A 98 13.00 -21.41 -10.12
N ALA A 99 14.12 -21.21 -9.43
CA ALA A 99 14.79 -22.29 -8.71
C ALA A 99 13.92 -22.87 -7.60
N ILE A 100 13.31 -22.01 -6.77
CA ILE A 100 12.42 -22.46 -5.69
C ILE A 100 11.16 -23.14 -6.23
N ALA A 101 10.53 -22.60 -7.28
CA ALA A 101 9.35 -23.22 -7.90
C ALA A 101 9.69 -24.56 -8.54
N THR A 102 10.88 -24.71 -9.11
CA THR A 102 11.38 -25.98 -9.65
C THR A 102 11.57 -27.00 -8.53
N VAL A 103 12.22 -26.60 -7.42
CA VAL A 103 12.35 -27.48 -6.24
C VAL A 103 10.98 -27.90 -5.73
N LEU A 104 10.04 -26.94 -5.57
CA LEU A 104 8.67 -27.25 -5.13
C LEU A 104 7.96 -28.24 -6.07
N THR A 105 8.14 -28.07 -7.38
CA THR A 105 7.60 -28.96 -8.40
C THR A 105 8.17 -30.37 -8.21
N VAL A 106 9.49 -30.52 -8.14
CA VAL A 106 10.15 -31.83 -8.02
C VAL A 106 9.75 -32.54 -6.75
N VAL A 107 9.83 -31.88 -5.58
CA VAL A 107 9.48 -32.53 -4.30
C VAL A 107 8.00 -32.89 -4.21
N THR A 108 7.13 -32.21 -4.95
CA THR A 108 5.71 -32.51 -5.02
C THR A 108 5.47 -33.71 -5.96
N PHE A 109 6.13 -33.76 -7.11
CA PHE A 109 6.05 -34.91 -8.03
C PHE A 109 6.61 -36.21 -7.43
N THR A 110 7.69 -36.12 -6.67
CA THR A 110 8.30 -37.28 -5.99
C THR A 110 7.56 -37.72 -4.73
N GLY A 111 6.54 -36.96 -4.30
CA GLY A 111 5.78 -37.25 -3.09
C GLY A 111 6.56 -37.04 -1.78
N THR A 112 7.72 -36.37 -1.81
CA THR A 112 8.57 -36.11 -0.65
C THR A 112 8.21 -34.79 0.07
N ILE A 113 7.22 -34.07 -0.44
CA ILE A 113 6.76 -32.81 0.13
C ILE A 113 6.15 -33.01 1.53
N THR A 114 6.55 -32.19 2.48
CA THR A 114 5.99 -32.15 3.84
C THR A 114 5.35 -30.80 4.12
N PRO A 115 4.44 -30.67 5.12
CA PRO A 115 3.83 -29.39 5.46
C PRO A 115 4.85 -28.28 5.71
N TRP A 116 5.92 -28.56 6.47
CA TRP A 116 6.98 -27.60 6.75
C TRP A 116 7.78 -27.18 5.51
N LEU A 117 8.09 -28.15 4.63
CA LEU A 117 8.81 -27.86 3.40
C LEU A 117 7.97 -27.00 2.45
N LEU A 118 6.66 -27.26 2.37
CA LEU A 118 5.74 -26.44 1.60
C LEU A 118 5.67 -25.00 2.12
N LEU A 119 5.60 -24.82 3.45
CA LEU A 119 5.65 -23.48 4.06
C LEU A 119 6.96 -22.76 3.76
N LEU A 120 8.08 -23.44 3.92
CA LEU A 120 9.41 -22.86 3.68
C LEU A 120 9.59 -22.44 2.21
N LEU A 121 9.20 -23.28 1.26
CA LEU A 121 9.29 -22.97 -0.16
C LEU A 121 8.32 -21.86 -0.57
N THR A 122 7.11 -21.83 0.01
CA THR A 122 6.17 -20.71 -0.19
C THR A 122 6.74 -19.39 0.34
N LEU A 123 7.33 -19.41 1.54
CA LEU A 123 8.00 -18.25 2.12
C LEU A 123 9.16 -17.77 1.24
N ALA A 124 9.99 -18.70 0.73
CA ALA A 124 11.13 -18.38 -0.12
C ALA A 124 10.72 -17.78 -1.47
N LEU A 125 9.62 -18.25 -2.07
CA LEU A 125 9.05 -17.66 -3.28
C LEU A 125 8.56 -16.24 -3.01
N SER A 126 7.76 -16.08 -1.97
CA SER A 126 7.22 -14.77 -1.59
C SER A 126 8.29 -13.76 -1.17
N LEU A 127 9.46 -14.24 -0.73
CA LEU A 127 10.62 -13.37 -0.47
C LEU A 127 11.17 -12.77 -1.78
N GLY A 128 11.26 -13.57 -2.84
CA GLY A 128 11.65 -13.09 -4.17
C GLY A 128 10.70 -12.02 -4.69
N ASP A 129 9.40 -12.32 -4.66
CA ASP A 129 8.34 -11.39 -5.09
C ASP A 129 8.31 -10.09 -4.26
N ALA A 130 8.47 -10.18 -2.94
CA ALA A 130 8.51 -9.00 -2.07
C ALA A 130 9.70 -8.07 -2.34
N ILE A 131 10.87 -8.62 -2.72
CA ILE A 131 12.04 -7.84 -3.13
C ILE A 131 11.83 -7.22 -4.51
N GLU A 132 11.21 -7.96 -5.42
CA GLU A 132 11.02 -7.54 -6.81
C GLU A 132 9.94 -6.48 -6.99
N SER A 133 8.82 -6.60 -6.29
CA SER A 133 7.59 -5.82 -6.50
C SER A 133 7.79 -4.29 -6.58
N PRO A 134 8.59 -3.61 -5.74
CA PRO A 134 8.86 -2.18 -5.90
C PRO A 134 9.65 -1.86 -7.16
N THR A 135 10.63 -2.71 -7.49
CA THR A 135 11.49 -2.54 -8.67
C THR A 135 10.72 -2.75 -9.96
N TRP A 136 9.81 -3.73 -9.97
CA TRP A 136 8.89 -3.98 -11.08
C TRP A 136 8.09 -2.73 -11.45
N ARG A 137 7.47 -2.08 -10.46
CA ARG A 137 6.74 -0.83 -10.69
C ARG A 137 7.63 0.32 -11.19
N ALA A 138 8.90 0.33 -10.79
CA ALA A 138 9.84 1.39 -11.13
C ALA A 138 10.44 1.26 -12.55
N ILE A 139 10.28 0.13 -13.26
CA ILE A 139 10.77 -0.02 -14.64
C ILE A 139 9.81 0.54 -15.69
N PHE A 140 8.50 0.67 -15.41
CA PHE A 140 7.52 1.14 -16.40
C PHE A 140 7.89 2.48 -17.05
N PRO A 141 8.33 3.53 -16.30
CA PRO A 141 8.79 4.79 -16.90
C PRO A 141 10.07 4.66 -17.73
N GLU A 142 10.79 3.51 -17.64
CA GLU A 142 11.98 3.25 -18.46
C GLU A 142 11.63 2.50 -19.75
N LEU A 143 10.46 1.85 -19.79
CA LEU A 143 10.00 1.04 -20.92
C LEU A 143 9.19 1.85 -21.96
N VAL A 144 8.45 2.88 -21.51
CA VAL A 144 7.55 3.66 -22.35
C VAL A 144 7.83 5.16 -22.26
N LYS A 145 7.34 5.95 -23.23
CA LYS A 145 7.41 7.40 -23.18
C LYS A 145 6.49 7.96 -22.08
N LYS A 146 6.79 9.18 -21.61
CA LYS A 146 5.99 9.84 -20.53
C LYS A 146 4.50 9.92 -20.87
N ASP A 147 4.16 10.23 -22.12
CA ASP A 147 2.79 10.37 -22.57
C ASP A 147 2.01 9.04 -22.57
N ASP A 148 2.72 7.93 -22.70
CA ASP A 148 2.17 6.57 -22.69
C ASP A 148 2.12 5.93 -21.30
N LEU A 149 2.77 6.53 -20.30
CA LEU A 149 2.94 5.92 -18.97
C LEU A 149 1.61 5.60 -18.28
N THR A 150 0.66 6.52 -18.35
CA THR A 150 -0.67 6.32 -17.76
C THR A 150 -1.39 5.12 -18.39
N SER A 151 -1.31 5.00 -19.72
CA SER A 151 -1.89 3.89 -20.48
C SER A 151 -1.17 2.57 -20.18
N ALA A 152 0.15 2.58 -20.05
CA ALA A 152 0.95 1.41 -19.70
C ALA A 152 0.61 0.87 -18.30
N LEU A 153 0.48 1.75 -17.31
CA LEU A 153 0.05 1.39 -15.97
C LEU A 153 -1.38 0.84 -15.92
N ALA A 154 -2.28 1.40 -16.74
CA ALA A 154 -3.65 0.90 -16.87
C ALA A 154 -3.67 -0.51 -17.49
N LEU A 155 -2.87 -0.76 -18.53
CA LEU A 155 -2.73 -2.08 -19.16
C LEU A 155 -2.18 -3.14 -18.19
N ASN A 156 -1.16 -2.80 -17.38
CA ASN A 156 -0.68 -3.70 -16.33
C ASN A 156 -1.75 -3.97 -15.27
N GLY A 157 -2.54 -2.97 -14.89
CA GLY A 157 -3.67 -3.20 -13.98
C GLY A 157 -4.75 -4.14 -14.56
N ILE A 158 -5.02 -4.05 -15.87
CA ILE A 158 -5.96 -4.96 -16.57
C ILE A 158 -5.38 -6.38 -16.60
N GLU A 159 -4.12 -6.51 -16.96
CA GLU A 159 -3.37 -7.76 -17.00
C GLU A 159 -3.44 -8.49 -15.66
N PHE A 160 -3.03 -7.85 -14.58
CA PHE A 160 -3.05 -8.41 -13.22
C PHE A 160 -4.45 -8.86 -12.77
N ASN A 161 -5.50 -8.07 -13.08
CA ASN A 161 -6.88 -8.45 -12.73
C ASN A 161 -7.39 -9.62 -13.58
N LEU A 162 -6.95 -9.73 -14.83
CA LEU A 162 -7.25 -10.88 -15.69
C LEU A 162 -6.60 -12.16 -15.14
N ALA A 163 -5.32 -12.10 -14.78
CA ALA A 163 -4.61 -13.21 -14.16
C ALA A 163 -5.29 -13.66 -12.86
N ARG A 164 -5.66 -12.71 -11.99
CA ARG A 164 -6.40 -12.99 -10.75
C ARG A 164 -7.75 -13.65 -10.97
N ALA A 165 -8.48 -13.29 -12.02
CA ALA A 165 -9.79 -13.85 -12.32
C ALA A 165 -9.69 -15.27 -12.92
N VAL A 166 -8.70 -15.50 -13.77
CA VAL A 166 -8.55 -16.74 -14.56
C VAL A 166 -7.69 -17.78 -13.84
N GLY A 167 -6.61 -17.35 -13.19
CA GLY A 167 -5.60 -18.23 -12.57
C GLY A 167 -6.19 -19.27 -11.60
N PRO A 168 -7.00 -18.87 -10.61
CA PRO A 168 -7.59 -19.82 -9.65
C PRO A 168 -8.51 -20.86 -10.31
N GLY A 169 -9.29 -20.47 -11.31
CA GLY A 169 -10.12 -21.40 -12.08
C GLY A 169 -9.29 -22.43 -12.84
N LEU A 170 -8.23 -21.98 -13.52
CA LEU A 170 -7.28 -22.85 -14.21
C LEU A 170 -6.57 -23.77 -13.22
N ALA A 171 -6.20 -23.29 -12.04
CA ALA A 171 -5.59 -24.11 -11.00
C ALA A 171 -6.49 -25.26 -10.59
N GLY A 172 -7.76 -24.98 -10.28
CA GLY A 172 -8.73 -26.01 -9.89
C GLY A 172 -8.90 -27.10 -10.97
N LEU A 173 -9.00 -26.68 -12.23
CA LEU A 173 -9.09 -27.60 -13.38
C LEU A 173 -7.81 -28.43 -13.54
N THR A 174 -6.65 -27.80 -13.49
CA THR A 174 -5.35 -28.47 -13.65
C THR A 174 -5.10 -29.48 -12.52
N ILE A 175 -5.38 -29.08 -11.26
CA ILE A 175 -5.23 -29.96 -10.10
C ILE A 175 -6.12 -31.21 -10.23
N ALA A 176 -7.37 -31.01 -10.65
CA ALA A 176 -8.32 -32.12 -10.80
C ALA A 176 -7.98 -33.06 -11.97
N ALA A 177 -7.43 -32.53 -13.08
CA ALA A 177 -7.12 -33.30 -14.27
C ALA A 177 -5.76 -34.00 -14.21
N VAL A 178 -4.74 -33.34 -13.69
CA VAL A 178 -3.33 -33.76 -13.83
C VAL A 178 -2.57 -33.76 -12.49
N GLY A 179 -3.15 -33.17 -11.45
CA GLY A 179 -2.55 -33.10 -10.11
C GLY A 179 -1.91 -31.78 -9.79
N VAL A 180 -1.67 -31.55 -8.49
CA VAL A 180 -1.22 -30.24 -7.96
C VAL A 180 0.18 -29.85 -8.41
N ALA A 181 1.09 -30.79 -8.60
CA ALA A 181 2.47 -30.51 -9.01
C ALA A 181 2.57 -29.78 -10.36
N THR A 182 1.58 -29.98 -11.24
CA THR A 182 1.52 -29.31 -12.55
C THR A 182 1.25 -27.81 -12.44
N THR A 183 0.57 -27.34 -11.37
CA THR A 183 0.42 -25.89 -11.13
C THR A 183 1.74 -25.25 -10.77
N PHE A 184 2.59 -25.95 -10.00
CA PHE A 184 3.94 -25.48 -9.65
C PHE A 184 4.88 -25.52 -10.86
N LEU A 185 4.77 -26.57 -11.69
CA LEU A 185 5.52 -26.64 -12.94
C LEU A 185 5.17 -25.49 -13.88
N PHE A 186 3.88 -25.22 -14.05
CA PHE A 186 3.43 -24.10 -14.88
C PHE A 186 4.01 -22.78 -14.39
N ASN A 187 3.96 -22.53 -13.09
CA ASN A 187 4.54 -21.31 -12.49
C ASN A 187 6.07 -21.28 -12.67
N ALA A 188 6.78 -22.39 -12.49
CA ALA A 188 8.22 -22.43 -12.74
C ALA A 188 8.56 -22.08 -14.20
N LEU A 189 7.83 -22.65 -15.16
CA LEU A 189 8.05 -22.36 -16.58
C LEU A 189 7.69 -20.91 -16.95
N SER A 190 6.71 -20.31 -16.30
CA SER A 190 6.28 -18.95 -16.59
C SER A 190 7.37 -17.90 -16.29
N PHE A 191 8.20 -18.11 -15.27
CA PHE A 191 9.33 -17.23 -14.96
C PHE A 191 10.36 -17.15 -16.11
N LEU A 192 10.50 -18.22 -16.92
CA LEU A 192 11.40 -18.21 -18.08
C LEU A 192 11.03 -17.13 -19.10
N GLY A 193 9.74 -16.84 -19.26
CA GLY A 193 9.26 -15.79 -20.16
C GLY A 193 9.75 -14.40 -19.73
N VAL A 194 9.60 -14.09 -18.45
CA VAL A 194 10.04 -12.80 -17.88
C VAL A 194 11.58 -12.70 -17.92
N ILE A 195 12.28 -13.76 -17.50
CA ILE A 195 13.74 -13.82 -17.56
C ILE A 195 14.24 -13.53 -18.98
N LEU A 196 13.66 -14.16 -20.01
CA LEU A 196 14.06 -13.96 -21.40
C LEU A 196 13.88 -12.53 -21.86
N VAL A 197 12.73 -11.91 -21.55
CA VAL A 197 12.45 -10.52 -21.94
C VAL A 197 13.40 -9.55 -21.22
N ILE A 198 13.57 -9.68 -19.91
CA ILE A 198 14.45 -8.81 -19.12
C ILE A 198 15.93 -9.04 -19.48
N PHE A 199 16.33 -10.28 -19.82
CA PHE A 199 17.69 -10.57 -20.27
C PHE A 199 18.03 -9.88 -21.60
N THR A 200 17.07 -9.78 -22.51
CA THR A 200 17.26 -9.12 -23.82
C THR A 200 17.09 -7.60 -23.75
N TRP A 201 16.44 -7.09 -22.69
CA TRP A 201 16.20 -5.66 -22.51
C TRP A 201 17.50 -4.89 -22.22
N LYS A 202 17.77 -3.89 -23.04
CA LYS A 202 18.88 -2.94 -22.81
C LYS A 202 18.37 -1.72 -22.07
N ARG A 203 18.72 -1.62 -20.79
CA ARG A 203 18.32 -0.50 -19.94
C ARG A 203 18.99 0.80 -20.40
N PRO A 204 18.22 1.90 -20.64
CA PRO A 204 18.81 3.22 -20.87
C PRO A 204 19.47 3.74 -19.59
N THR A 205 20.75 4.14 -19.67
CA THR A 205 21.47 4.74 -18.54
C THR A 205 20.92 6.12 -18.22
N ARG A 206 20.26 6.27 -17.09
CA ARG A 206 19.87 7.57 -16.54
C ARG A 206 20.83 7.96 -15.42
N THR A 207 21.56 9.05 -15.58
CA THR A 207 22.31 9.70 -14.51
C THR A 207 21.35 10.58 -13.70
N SER A 208 21.12 10.21 -12.44
CA SER A 208 20.42 11.09 -11.49
C SER A 208 21.35 12.23 -11.08
N LYS A 209 20.86 13.49 -11.15
CA LYS A 209 21.63 14.69 -10.81
C LYS A 209 21.53 15.13 -9.34
N LEU A 210 20.72 14.47 -8.53
CA LEU A 210 20.51 14.84 -7.14
C LEU A 210 21.09 13.80 -6.19
N PRO A 211 21.77 14.20 -5.10
CA PRO A 211 22.17 13.29 -4.04
C PRO A 211 20.93 12.62 -3.43
N ALA A 212 20.94 11.30 -3.33
CA ALA A 212 19.87 10.55 -2.70
C ALA A 212 19.74 10.94 -1.21
N GLU A 213 18.51 11.12 -0.73
CA GLU A 213 18.25 11.19 0.72
C GLU A 213 18.78 9.91 1.39
N THR A 214 19.36 10.03 2.58
CA THR A 214 19.75 8.86 3.35
C THR A 214 18.50 8.03 3.68
N LEU A 215 18.58 6.70 3.55
CA LEU A 215 17.48 5.76 3.75
C LEU A 215 16.80 5.94 5.12
N ALA A 216 17.60 6.21 6.15
CA ALA A 216 17.12 6.45 7.51
C ALA A 216 16.31 7.76 7.61
N GLY A 217 16.79 8.85 7.00
CA GLY A 217 16.08 10.14 6.97
C GLY A 217 14.76 10.06 6.21
N ALA A 218 14.78 9.37 5.07
CA ALA A 218 13.60 9.13 4.25
C ALA A 218 12.51 8.34 5.01
N SER A 219 12.89 7.24 5.68
CA SER A 219 11.97 6.42 6.47
C SER A 219 11.43 7.18 7.68
N ALA A 220 12.28 7.93 8.39
CA ALA A 220 11.87 8.75 9.53
C ALA A 220 10.85 9.83 9.13
N ALA A 221 11.01 10.48 7.96
CA ALA A 221 10.07 11.45 7.44
C ALA A 221 8.70 10.82 7.12
N GLY A 222 8.67 9.61 6.55
CA GLY A 222 7.44 8.86 6.30
C GLY A 222 6.70 8.50 7.59
N ILE A 223 7.41 7.93 8.57
CA ILE A 223 6.83 7.58 9.89
C ILE A 223 6.30 8.83 10.59
N ARG A 224 7.05 9.92 10.56
CA ARG A 224 6.66 11.20 11.13
C ARG A 224 5.38 11.72 10.46
N TYR A 225 5.30 11.68 9.14
CA TYR A 225 4.11 12.09 8.39
C TYR A 225 2.87 11.26 8.79
N VAL A 226 2.98 9.95 8.86
CA VAL A 226 1.90 9.07 9.31
C VAL A 226 1.47 9.41 10.74
N ARG A 227 2.44 9.58 11.65
CA ARG A 227 2.19 9.85 13.06
C ARG A 227 1.41 11.15 13.30
N TYR A 228 1.70 12.20 12.53
CA TYR A 228 1.10 13.53 12.72
C TYR A 228 -0.03 13.84 11.72
N SER A 229 -0.42 12.89 10.87
CA SER A 229 -1.55 13.00 9.94
C SER A 229 -2.76 12.18 10.44
N PRO A 230 -3.74 12.80 11.13
CA PRO A 230 -4.87 12.06 11.73
C PRO A 230 -5.67 11.26 10.70
N GLY A 231 -5.90 11.83 9.50
CA GLY A 231 -6.64 11.15 8.43
C GLY A 231 -5.96 9.86 7.96
N ILE A 232 -4.62 9.88 7.81
CA ILE A 232 -3.86 8.68 7.42
C ILE A 232 -3.91 7.64 8.54
N ARG A 233 -3.74 8.05 9.81
CA ARG A 233 -3.83 7.12 10.95
C ARG A 233 -5.19 6.44 11.03
N THR A 234 -6.27 7.19 10.85
CA THR A 234 -7.63 6.67 10.81
C THR A 234 -7.80 5.64 9.68
N LEU A 235 -7.29 5.97 8.49
CA LEU A 235 -7.36 5.08 7.33
C LEU A 235 -6.56 3.79 7.56
N LEU A 236 -5.33 3.88 8.09
CA LEU A 236 -4.49 2.73 8.43
C LEU A 236 -5.14 1.84 9.50
N LEU A 237 -5.69 2.43 10.55
CA LEU A 237 -6.37 1.69 11.61
C LEU A 237 -7.58 0.93 11.06
N ARG A 238 -8.47 1.61 10.33
CA ARG A 238 -9.68 1.00 9.78
C ARG A 238 -9.36 -0.07 8.75
N SER A 239 -8.43 0.20 7.82
CA SER A 239 -8.01 -0.81 6.84
C SER A 239 -7.38 -2.01 7.52
N GLY A 240 -6.49 -1.79 8.50
CA GLY A 240 -5.86 -2.87 9.25
C GLY A 240 -6.86 -3.78 9.96
N ILE A 241 -7.85 -3.22 10.64
CA ILE A 241 -8.88 -3.99 11.33
C ILE A 241 -9.77 -4.77 10.35
N VAL A 242 -10.24 -4.13 9.28
CA VAL A 242 -11.06 -4.80 8.26
C VAL A 242 -10.27 -5.95 7.62
N ILE A 243 -9.01 -5.73 7.25
CA ILE A 243 -8.17 -6.75 6.63
C ILE A 243 -7.80 -7.87 7.62
N PHE A 244 -7.57 -7.54 8.89
CA PHE A 244 -7.32 -8.54 9.93
C PHE A 244 -8.47 -9.55 10.04
N PHE A 245 -9.72 -9.08 10.12
CA PHE A 245 -10.87 -9.97 10.13
C PHE A 245 -11.09 -10.66 8.77
N ALA A 246 -10.95 -9.93 7.67
CA ALA A 246 -11.12 -10.48 6.33
C ALA A 246 -10.06 -11.54 5.97
N SER A 247 -8.89 -11.55 6.62
CA SER A 247 -7.84 -12.55 6.39
C SER A 247 -8.27 -13.98 6.73
N SER A 248 -9.27 -14.15 7.61
CA SER A 248 -9.87 -15.46 7.91
C SER A 248 -10.46 -16.13 6.66
N PHE A 249 -11.00 -15.34 5.74
CA PHE A 249 -11.49 -15.83 4.45
C PHE A 249 -10.38 -16.54 3.68
N TRP A 250 -9.26 -15.86 3.44
CA TRP A 250 -8.14 -16.42 2.69
C TRP A 250 -7.48 -17.60 3.40
N ALA A 251 -7.35 -17.51 4.72
CA ALA A 251 -6.70 -18.52 5.55
C ALA A 251 -7.51 -19.82 5.62
N LEU A 252 -8.83 -19.75 5.68
CA LEU A 252 -9.69 -20.90 5.99
C LEU A 252 -10.52 -21.40 4.80
N LEU A 253 -10.60 -20.63 3.69
CA LEU A 253 -11.34 -21.02 2.50
C LEU A 253 -10.92 -22.39 1.95
N PRO A 254 -9.61 -22.79 1.91
CA PRO A 254 -9.22 -24.11 1.45
C PRO A 254 -9.79 -25.23 2.32
N ALA A 255 -9.79 -25.05 3.64
CA ALA A 255 -10.35 -26.03 4.59
C ALA A 255 -11.87 -26.20 4.41
N VAL A 256 -12.60 -25.09 4.26
CA VAL A 256 -14.04 -25.11 3.97
C VAL A 256 -14.34 -25.74 2.62
N ALA A 257 -13.55 -25.46 1.59
CA ALA A 257 -13.70 -26.04 0.26
C ALA A 257 -13.50 -27.57 0.28
N LYS A 258 -12.49 -28.06 1.03
CA LYS A 258 -12.25 -29.50 1.22
C LYS A 258 -13.43 -30.19 1.90
N GLU A 259 -14.03 -29.53 2.89
CA GLU A 259 -15.22 -30.08 3.59
C GLU A 259 -16.43 -30.19 2.63
N LEU A 260 -16.62 -29.19 1.77
CA LEU A 260 -17.78 -29.10 0.89
C LEU A 260 -17.73 -30.04 -0.33
N SER A 261 -16.59 -30.17 -0.96
CA SER A 261 -16.50 -30.82 -2.27
C SER A 261 -15.51 -31.99 -2.35
N LYS A 262 -14.64 -32.14 -1.35
CA LYS A 262 -13.51 -33.10 -1.37
C LYS A 262 -12.64 -33.05 -2.66
N SER A 263 -12.84 -32.04 -3.51
CA SER A 263 -12.21 -31.84 -4.81
C SER A 263 -11.63 -30.44 -4.95
N ALA A 264 -10.46 -30.34 -5.57
CA ALA A 264 -9.83 -29.07 -5.91
C ALA A 264 -10.70 -28.19 -6.83
N LEU A 265 -11.58 -28.83 -7.65
CA LEU A 265 -12.52 -28.10 -8.49
C LEU A 265 -13.46 -27.20 -7.68
N GLY A 266 -13.96 -27.69 -6.53
CA GLY A 266 -14.81 -26.88 -5.65
C GLY A 266 -14.09 -25.63 -5.13
N TYR A 267 -12.83 -25.77 -4.75
CA TYR A 267 -11.99 -24.64 -4.33
C TYR A 267 -11.73 -23.68 -5.51
N GLY A 268 -11.41 -24.23 -6.69
CA GLY A 268 -11.23 -23.44 -7.91
C GLY A 268 -12.50 -22.67 -8.31
N PHE A 269 -13.69 -23.28 -8.19
CA PHE A 269 -14.96 -22.59 -8.46
C PHE A 269 -15.21 -21.44 -7.47
N LEU A 270 -15.02 -21.66 -6.16
CA LEU A 270 -15.19 -20.60 -5.17
C LEU A 270 -14.30 -19.39 -5.49
N LEU A 271 -13.03 -19.61 -5.79
CA LEU A 271 -12.09 -18.56 -6.16
C LEU A 271 -12.37 -17.95 -7.54
N GLY A 272 -12.79 -18.76 -8.53
CA GLY A 272 -13.17 -18.30 -9.85
C GLY A 272 -14.37 -17.34 -9.79
N PHE A 273 -15.43 -17.71 -9.06
CA PHE A 273 -16.59 -16.82 -8.83
C PHE A 273 -16.19 -15.56 -8.05
N PHE A 274 -15.30 -15.70 -7.07
CA PHE A 274 -14.74 -14.52 -6.37
C PHE A 274 -13.98 -13.60 -7.34
N GLY A 275 -13.17 -14.15 -8.24
CA GLY A 275 -12.45 -13.37 -9.26
C GLY A 275 -13.40 -12.65 -10.22
N VAL A 276 -14.44 -13.32 -10.72
CA VAL A 276 -15.48 -12.69 -11.54
C VAL A 276 -16.18 -11.57 -10.76
N GLY A 277 -16.51 -11.83 -9.50
CA GLY A 277 -17.07 -10.84 -8.59
C GLY A 277 -16.18 -9.61 -8.41
N ALA A 278 -14.87 -9.81 -8.34
CA ALA A 278 -13.90 -8.72 -8.22
C ALA A 278 -13.91 -7.80 -9.46
N VAL A 279 -14.01 -8.36 -10.66
CA VAL A 279 -14.15 -7.59 -11.92
C VAL A 279 -15.46 -6.81 -11.94
N LEU A 280 -16.58 -7.45 -11.62
CA LEU A 280 -17.89 -6.79 -11.54
C LEU A 280 -17.89 -5.68 -10.49
N GLY A 281 -17.23 -5.89 -9.37
CA GLY A 281 -17.07 -4.93 -8.28
C GLY A 281 -16.38 -3.64 -8.73
N ALA A 282 -15.36 -3.74 -9.59
CA ALA A 282 -14.68 -2.57 -10.15
C ALA A 282 -15.63 -1.68 -10.97
N VAL A 283 -16.51 -2.29 -11.79
CA VAL A 283 -17.51 -1.58 -12.59
C VAL A 283 -18.58 -0.93 -11.70
N VAL A 284 -19.07 -1.68 -10.71
CA VAL A 284 -20.08 -1.18 -9.76
C VAL A 284 -19.53 -0.04 -8.92
N LEU A 285 -18.28 -0.13 -8.48
CA LEU A 285 -17.60 0.89 -7.66
C LEU A 285 -17.56 2.24 -8.38
N GLN A 286 -17.24 2.24 -9.69
CA GLN A 286 -17.20 3.48 -10.48
C GLN A 286 -18.56 4.21 -10.46
N ARG A 287 -19.67 3.47 -10.61
CA ARG A 287 -21.04 4.02 -10.52
C ARG A 287 -21.43 4.43 -9.10
N ALA A 288 -21.01 3.66 -8.10
CA ALA A 288 -21.30 3.95 -6.71
C ALA A 288 -20.64 5.25 -6.22
N ARG A 289 -19.40 5.50 -6.62
CA ARG A 289 -18.64 6.72 -6.27
C ARG A 289 -19.32 8.02 -6.71
N SER A 290 -20.08 8.00 -7.79
CA SER A 290 -20.80 9.20 -8.27
C SER A 290 -22.09 9.49 -7.47
N LYS A 291 -22.60 8.53 -6.67
CA LYS A 291 -23.90 8.63 -6.01
C LYS A 291 -23.83 8.53 -4.49
N ARG A 292 -22.76 8.00 -3.92
CA ARG A 292 -22.65 7.71 -2.48
C ARG A 292 -21.30 8.17 -1.94
N SER A 293 -21.29 8.52 -0.65
CA SER A 293 -20.04 8.87 0.04
C SER A 293 -19.12 7.66 0.16
N THR A 294 -17.81 7.92 0.21
CA THR A 294 -16.79 6.87 0.41
C THR A 294 -17.04 6.08 1.69
N GLU A 295 -17.44 6.76 2.77
CA GLU A 295 -17.79 6.13 4.05
C GLU A 295 -18.93 5.10 3.87
N THR A 296 -20.02 5.49 3.19
CA THR A 296 -21.16 4.60 2.93
C THR A 296 -20.75 3.38 2.10
N ILE A 297 -19.91 3.57 1.07
CA ILE A 297 -19.48 2.47 0.21
C ILE A 297 -18.60 1.49 1.00
N VAL A 298 -17.61 1.98 1.78
CA VAL A 298 -16.75 1.13 2.60
C VAL A 298 -17.57 0.40 3.67
N SER A 299 -18.46 1.09 4.37
CA SER A 299 -19.28 0.47 5.41
C SER A 299 -20.23 -0.59 4.86
N SER A 300 -20.85 -0.33 3.69
CA SER A 300 -21.73 -1.32 3.03
C SER A 300 -20.94 -2.56 2.59
N ALA A 301 -19.75 -2.37 2.02
CA ALA A 301 -18.88 -3.48 1.64
C ALA A 301 -18.38 -4.28 2.86
N THR A 302 -18.07 -3.60 3.98
CA THR A 302 -17.67 -4.24 5.24
C THR A 302 -18.81 -5.07 5.82
N ALA A 303 -20.02 -4.53 5.87
CA ALA A 303 -21.21 -5.26 6.32
C ALA A 303 -21.48 -6.50 5.45
N MET A 304 -21.45 -6.33 4.14
CA MET A 304 -21.70 -7.43 3.19
C MET A 304 -20.61 -8.51 3.32
N PHE A 305 -19.33 -8.13 3.45
CA PHE A 305 -18.26 -9.11 3.64
C PHE A 305 -18.41 -9.87 4.96
N GLY A 306 -18.87 -9.21 6.01
CA GLY A 306 -19.26 -9.87 7.27
C GLY A 306 -20.37 -10.90 7.07
N VAL A 307 -21.41 -10.56 6.34
CA VAL A 307 -22.49 -11.52 5.98
C VAL A 307 -21.95 -12.71 5.19
N ILE A 308 -20.98 -12.51 4.30
CA ILE A 308 -20.35 -13.60 3.54
C ILE A 308 -19.59 -14.53 4.46
N LEU A 309 -18.78 -14.01 5.41
CA LEU A 309 -18.09 -14.84 6.39
C LEU A 309 -19.05 -15.64 7.27
N LEU A 310 -20.14 -15.02 7.73
CA LEU A 310 -21.19 -15.70 8.49
C LEU A 310 -21.90 -16.78 7.65
N SER A 311 -22.13 -16.51 6.37
CA SER A 311 -22.72 -17.47 5.44
C SER A 311 -21.79 -18.65 5.19
N MET A 312 -20.47 -18.43 5.07
CA MET A 312 -19.47 -19.50 4.95
C MET A 312 -19.42 -20.37 6.23
N ALA A 313 -19.65 -19.77 7.39
CA ALA A 313 -19.73 -20.50 8.66
C ALA A 313 -20.97 -21.41 8.73
N ALA A 314 -22.11 -20.97 8.19
CA ALA A 314 -23.40 -21.63 8.36
C ALA A 314 -23.79 -22.56 7.19
N LEU A 315 -23.40 -22.26 5.95
CA LEU A 315 -23.89 -22.95 4.76
C LEU A 315 -22.98 -24.10 4.34
N HIS A 316 -23.61 -25.19 3.90
CA HIS A 316 -22.92 -26.41 3.41
C HIS A 316 -23.18 -26.66 1.91
N ASN A 317 -23.76 -25.71 1.22
CA ASN A 317 -24.06 -25.84 -0.20
C ASN A 317 -23.07 -25.06 -1.05
N LEU A 318 -22.28 -25.78 -1.85
CA LEU A 318 -21.23 -25.21 -2.70
C LEU A 318 -21.78 -24.19 -3.70
N ALA A 319 -22.94 -24.46 -4.33
CA ALA A 319 -23.50 -23.58 -5.35
C ALA A 319 -23.93 -22.22 -4.75
N ILE A 320 -24.55 -22.22 -3.56
CA ILE A 320 -24.91 -21.01 -2.86
C ILE A 320 -23.67 -20.22 -2.47
N LEU A 321 -22.63 -20.89 -1.98
CA LEU A 321 -21.36 -20.22 -1.63
C LEU A 321 -20.67 -19.66 -2.86
N CYS A 322 -20.67 -20.34 -4.01
CA CYS A 322 -20.17 -19.78 -5.26
C CYS A 322 -20.90 -18.50 -5.65
N ALA A 323 -22.23 -18.45 -5.53
CA ALA A 323 -22.99 -17.23 -5.79
C ALA A 323 -22.61 -16.10 -4.82
N LEU A 324 -22.41 -16.39 -3.53
CA LEU A 324 -21.95 -15.42 -2.53
C LEU A 324 -20.51 -14.95 -2.79
N MET A 325 -19.65 -15.78 -3.39
CA MET A 325 -18.28 -15.40 -3.76
C MET A 325 -18.27 -14.26 -4.79
N LEU A 326 -19.28 -14.13 -5.67
CA LEU A 326 -19.40 -12.96 -6.55
C LEU A 326 -19.49 -11.65 -5.74
N LEU A 327 -20.31 -11.64 -4.69
CA LEU A 327 -20.42 -10.49 -3.79
C LEU A 327 -19.14 -10.29 -2.97
N GLY A 328 -18.51 -11.39 -2.54
CA GLY A 328 -17.24 -11.36 -1.82
C GLY A 328 -16.13 -10.72 -2.62
N GLY A 329 -15.97 -11.09 -3.89
CA GLY A 329 -15.00 -10.51 -4.79
C GLY A 329 -15.27 -9.02 -5.05
N ALA A 330 -16.55 -8.63 -5.22
CA ALA A 330 -16.92 -7.23 -5.37
C ALA A 330 -16.55 -6.40 -4.14
N CYS A 331 -16.87 -6.87 -2.92
CA CYS A 331 -16.49 -6.20 -1.67
C CYS A 331 -14.97 -6.09 -1.50
N TRP A 332 -14.24 -7.16 -1.83
CA TRP A 332 -12.78 -7.15 -1.78
C TRP A 332 -12.18 -6.08 -2.69
N THR A 333 -12.68 -5.96 -3.92
CA THR A 333 -12.26 -4.92 -4.86
C THR A 333 -12.54 -3.52 -4.33
N VAL A 334 -13.69 -3.33 -3.67
CA VAL A 334 -14.03 -2.06 -3.00
C VAL A 334 -12.99 -1.73 -1.93
N PHE A 335 -12.62 -2.68 -1.04
CA PHE A 335 -11.60 -2.45 -0.03
C PHE A 335 -10.26 -2.06 -0.65
N MET A 336 -9.76 -2.89 -1.58
CA MET A 336 -8.47 -2.66 -2.22
C MET A 336 -8.42 -1.32 -2.95
N SER A 337 -9.42 -1.05 -3.78
CA SER A 337 -9.45 0.17 -4.60
C SER A 337 -9.63 1.43 -3.76
N LEU A 338 -10.55 1.44 -2.78
CA LEU A 338 -10.84 2.64 -2.01
C LEU A 338 -9.70 2.96 -1.03
N PHE A 339 -9.23 1.99 -0.25
CA PHE A 339 -8.14 2.23 0.69
C PHE A 339 -6.85 2.66 -0.03
N ASN A 340 -6.52 2.01 -1.15
CA ASN A 340 -5.35 2.40 -1.96
C ASN A 340 -5.51 3.81 -2.56
N THR A 341 -6.68 4.14 -3.11
CA THR A 341 -6.93 5.49 -3.67
C THR A 341 -6.89 6.56 -2.59
N MET A 342 -7.51 6.30 -1.42
CA MET A 342 -7.53 7.26 -0.32
C MET A 342 -6.14 7.51 0.25
N ILE A 343 -5.33 6.46 0.44
CA ILE A 343 -3.97 6.61 0.97
C ILE A 343 -3.11 7.47 0.02
N GLN A 344 -3.27 7.29 -1.29
CA GLN A 344 -2.57 8.09 -2.28
C GLN A 344 -3.09 9.54 -2.35
N ALA A 345 -4.40 9.74 -2.22
CA ALA A 345 -5.02 11.07 -2.24
C ALA A 345 -4.73 11.90 -0.98
N LEU A 346 -4.43 11.26 0.15
CA LEU A 346 -4.11 11.93 1.42
C LEU A 346 -2.61 12.19 1.62
N ALA A 347 -1.78 11.77 0.68
CA ALA A 347 -0.33 11.92 0.76
C ALA A 347 0.19 12.83 -0.37
N PRO A 348 0.84 13.97 -0.05
CA PRO A 348 1.55 14.79 -1.02
C PRO A 348 2.64 13.99 -1.75
N ASP A 349 3.03 14.44 -2.95
CA ASP A 349 3.96 13.73 -3.84
C ASP A 349 5.28 13.34 -3.17
N TRP A 350 5.84 14.25 -2.34
CA TRP A 350 7.13 14.06 -1.69
C TRP A 350 7.16 12.92 -0.66
N VAL A 351 6.01 12.49 -0.11
CA VAL A 351 5.91 11.44 0.93
C VAL A 351 5.03 10.26 0.50
N ARG A 352 4.36 10.35 -0.67
CA ARG A 352 3.36 9.38 -1.13
C ARG A 352 3.87 7.93 -1.13
N ALA A 353 5.07 7.70 -1.64
CA ALA A 353 5.67 6.36 -1.67
C ALA A 353 5.86 5.77 -0.26
N ARG A 354 6.25 6.61 0.71
CA ARG A 354 6.51 6.21 2.11
C ARG A 354 5.21 5.92 2.86
N VAL A 355 4.17 6.71 2.61
CA VAL A 355 2.83 6.50 3.18
C VAL A 355 2.20 5.24 2.58
N LEU A 356 2.40 4.99 1.29
CA LEU A 356 1.96 3.75 0.64
C LEU A 356 2.71 2.53 1.22
N ALA A 357 4.00 2.64 1.48
CA ALA A 357 4.77 1.58 2.15
C ALA A 357 4.23 1.30 3.57
N ALA A 358 3.87 2.34 4.34
CA ALA A 358 3.23 2.17 5.64
C ALA A 358 1.84 1.48 5.53
N TYR A 359 1.08 1.80 4.49
CA TYR A 359 -0.18 1.10 4.21
C TYR A 359 0.05 -0.37 3.88
N LEU A 360 1.01 -0.70 3.02
CA LEU A 360 1.36 -2.08 2.68
C LEU A 360 1.87 -2.85 3.90
N PHE A 361 2.63 -2.19 4.77
CA PHE A 361 3.06 -2.77 6.05
C PHE A 361 1.86 -3.15 6.93
N VAL A 362 0.90 -2.24 7.11
CA VAL A 362 -0.32 -2.53 7.89
C VAL A 362 -1.16 -3.61 7.21
N PHE A 363 -1.34 -3.54 5.90
CA PHE A 363 -2.12 -4.50 5.12
C PHE A 363 -1.54 -5.92 5.22
N GLN A 364 -0.28 -6.09 4.87
CA GLN A 364 0.39 -7.40 4.86
C GLN A 364 0.61 -7.93 6.29
N GLY A 365 0.88 -7.04 7.24
CA GLY A 365 0.94 -7.39 8.65
C GLY A 365 -0.41 -7.89 9.19
N SER A 366 -1.51 -7.24 8.82
CA SER A 366 -2.86 -7.68 9.19
C SER A 366 -3.21 -9.03 8.55
N VAL A 367 -2.78 -9.28 7.32
CA VAL A 367 -2.96 -10.59 6.66
C VAL A 367 -2.12 -11.65 7.37
N ALA A 368 -0.83 -11.42 7.61
CA ALA A 368 0.06 -12.40 8.22
C ALA A 368 -0.35 -12.76 9.65
N ILE A 369 -0.56 -11.75 10.48
CA ILE A 369 -0.97 -11.92 11.89
C ILE A 369 -2.39 -12.51 11.95
N GLY A 370 -3.31 -11.95 11.17
CA GLY A 370 -4.70 -12.40 11.13
C GLY A 370 -4.80 -13.86 10.68
N SER A 371 -4.15 -14.25 9.58
CA SER A 371 -4.18 -15.64 9.10
C SER A 371 -3.63 -16.62 10.14
N THR A 372 -2.54 -16.27 10.82
CA THR A 372 -1.99 -17.10 11.90
C THR A 372 -2.98 -17.24 13.07
N LEU A 373 -3.57 -16.13 13.52
CA LEU A 373 -4.49 -16.16 14.67
C LEU A 373 -5.82 -16.86 14.31
N TRP A 374 -6.34 -16.67 13.11
CA TRP A 374 -7.54 -17.38 12.65
C TRP A 374 -7.29 -18.86 12.40
N GLY A 375 -6.08 -19.22 11.91
CA GLY A 375 -5.65 -20.61 11.83
C GLY A 375 -5.57 -21.27 13.21
N LEU A 376 -4.99 -20.58 14.19
CA LEU A 376 -4.91 -21.05 15.58
C LEU A 376 -6.30 -21.17 16.22
N ALA A 377 -7.18 -20.21 16.00
CA ALA A 377 -8.56 -20.27 16.48
C ALA A 377 -9.30 -21.47 15.87
N ALA A 378 -9.11 -21.71 14.56
CA ALA A 378 -9.70 -22.86 13.88
C ALA A 378 -9.13 -24.21 14.34
N GLU A 379 -7.86 -24.25 14.74
CA GLU A 379 -7.22 -25.47 15.29
C GLU A 379 -7.82 -25.87 16.64
N HIS A 380 -8.11 -24.89 17.49
CA HIS A 380 -8.71 -25.13 18.82
C HIS A 380 -10.24 -25.29 18.79
N THR A 381 -10.88 -24.91 17.68
CA THR A 381 -12.34 -25.03 17.52
C THR A 381 -12.67 -25.78 16.24
N ASN A 382 -12.95 -25.07 15.17
CA ASN A 382 -13.04 -25.51 13.79
C ASN A 382 -13.05 -24.30 12.86
N ALA A 383 -12.84 -24.53 11.54
CA ALA A 383 -12.79 -23.45 10.55
C ALA A 383 -14.08 -22.61 10.51
N ARG A 384 -15.24 -23.23 10.70
CA ARG A 384 -16.54 -22.53 10.68
C ARG A 384 -16.74 -21.61 11.87
N MET A 385 -16.33 -22.05 13.09
CA MET A 385 -16.41 -21.22 14.29
C MET A 385 -15.45 -20.02 14.18
N ALA A 386 -14.25 -20.21 13.66
CA ALA A 386 -13.31 -19.12 13.42
C ALA A 386 -13.86 -18.10 12.41
N LEU A 387 -14.52 -18.56 11.33
CA LEU A 387 -15.20 -17.69 10.36
C LEU A 387 -16.38 -16.95 10.98
N LEU A 388 -17.14 -17.60 11.85
CA LEU A 388 -18.27 -16.98 12.57
C LEU A 388 -17.77 -15.85 13.46
N ILE A 389 -16.76 -16.10 14.27
CA ILE A 389 -16.15 -15.09 15.16
C ILE A 389 -15.60 -13.92 14.34
N SER A 390 -14.91 -14.23 13.25
CA SER A 390 -14.38 -13.21 12.33
C SER A 390 -15.48 -12.40 11.66
N GLY A 391 -16.57 -13.05 11.22
CA GLY A 391 -17.73 -12.38 10.63
C GLY A 391 -18.45 -11.44 11.60
N ILE A 392 -18.56 -11.82 12.87
CA ILE A 392 -19.05 -10.93 13.94
C ILE A 392 -18.07 -9.78 14.16
N GLY A 393 -16.77 -10.07 14.22
CA GLY A 393 -15.72 -9.07 14.45
C GLY A 393 -15.65 -8.01 13.35
N ILE A 394 -15.75 -8.42 12.07
CA ILE A 394 -15.77 -7.44 10.97
C ILE A 394 -17.07 -6.62 11.00
N GLY A 395 -18.21 -7.21 11.39
CA GLY A 395 -19.45 -6.49 11.64
C GLY A 395 -19.31 -5.47 12.77
N ALA A 396 -18.69 -5.86 13.90
CA ALA A 396 -18.43 -4.96 15.02
C ALA A 396 -17.48 -3.82 14.63
N SER A 397 -16.55 -4.03 13.68
CA SER A 397 -15.67 -2.98 13.19
C SER A 397 -16.41 -1.81 12.54
N LEU A 398 -17.68 -1.98 12.13
CA LEU A 398 -18.52 -0.90 11.65
C LEU A 398 -18.75 0.19 12.71
N LEU A 399 -18.68 -0.16 14.00
CA LEU A 399 -18.82 0.82 15.08
C LEU A 399 -17.69 1.86 15.05
N LEU A 400 -16.53 1.53 14.46
CA LEU A 400 -15.42 2.46 14.31
C LEU A 400 -15.75 3.66 13.42
N GLN A 401 -16.74 3.57 12.53
CA GLN A 401 -17.18 4.70 11.69
C GLN A 401 -17.69 5.90 12.51
N PHE A 402 -18.20 5.67 13.70
CA PHE A 402 -18.71 6.74 14.55
C PHE A 402 -17.59 7.55 15.22
N THR A 403 -16.46 6.89 15.56
CA THR A 403 -15.33 7.54 16.23
C THR A 403 -14.21 7.88 15.24
N PHE A 404 -13.95 7.01 14.25
CA PHE A 404 -12.87 7.12 13.27
C PHE A 404 -13.45 7.26 11.86
N ARG A 405 -14.06 8.41 11.56
CA ARG A 405 -14.62 8.70 10.22
C ARG A 405 -13.50 8.78 9.19
N LEU A 406 -13.74 8.23 8.00
CA LEU A 406 -12.80 8.34 6.90
C LEU A 406 -12.69 9.81 6.48
N PRO A 407 -11.45 10.31 6.28
CA PRO A 407 -11.24 11.69 5.89
C PRO A 407 -11.79 11.95 4.49
N SER A 408 -12.20 13.18 4.23
CA SER A 408 -12.49 13.64 2.86
C SER A 408 -11.20 13.61 2.03
N THR A 409 -11.30 13.15 0.80
CA THR A 409 -10.19 13.21 -0.18
C THR A 409 -10.19 14.51 -0.99
N ALA A 410 -11.15 15.40 -0.76
CA ALA A 410 -11.23 16.72 -1.41
C ALA A 410 -10.35 17.75 -0.71
N ILE A 411 -9.09 17.39 -0.39
CA ILE A 411 -8.09 18.24 0.24
C ILE A 411 -7.07 18.62 -0.84
N ASP A 412 -6.81 19.92 -1.00
CA ASP A 412 -5.77 20.37 -1.92
C ASP A 412 -4.39 20.24 -1.27
N LEU A 413 -3.65 19.21 -1.70
CA LEU A 413 -2.29 18.90 -1.25
C LEU A 413 -1.22 19.43 -2.21
N SER A 414 -1.59 20.30 -3.17
CA SER A 414 -0.61 20.99 -4.00
C SER A 414 0.30 21.88 -3.14
N THR A 415 1.56 21.98 -3.53
CA THR A 415 2.57 22.72 -2.77
C THR A 415 2.25 24.22 -2.80
N TRP A 416 2.29 24.87 -1.66
CA TRP A 416 2.12 26.32 -1.52
C TRP A 416 3.49 27.01 -1.52
N ASN A 417 3.93 27.57 -2.66
CA ASN A 417 5.27 28.13 -2.88
C ASN A 417 5.36 29.66 -2.73
N HIS A 418 4.50 30.30 -1.95
CA HIS A 418 4.48 31.76 -1.83
C HIS A 418 5.33 32.31 -0.67
N TRP A 419 6.04 31.48 0.05
CA TRP A 419 7.01 31.92 1.03
C TRP A 419 8.30 32.33 0.33
N GLY A 420 8.77 33.56 0.59
CA GLY A 420 10.11 33.95 0.17
C GLY A 420 11.13 32.98 0.75
N LYS A 421 12.03 32.48 -0.08
CA LYS A 421 13.14 31.64 0.42
C LYS A 421 13.88 32.46 1.49
N PRO A 422 14.09 31.91 2.70
CA PRO A 422 14.85 32.60 3.72
C PRO A 422 16.27 32.85 3.18
N SER A 423 16.71 34.12 3.21
CA SER A 423 18.04 34.50 2.76
C SER A 423 19.09 34.05 3.77
N MET A 424 20.10 33.34 3.33
CA MET A 424 21.30 33.05 4.12
C MET A 424 22.48 33.92 3.72
N PHE A 425 23.32 34.27 4.71
CA PHE A 425 24.55 35.04 4.50
C PHE A 425 25.68 34.20 3.87
N GLU A 426 25.61 32.85 3.87
CA GLU A 426 26.65 31.96 3.35
C GLU A 426 26.08 30.82 2.52
N GLU A 427 26.57 30.65 1.29
CA GLU A 427 26.14 29.60 0.34
C GLU A 427 26.46 28.15 0.77
N HIS A 428 27.31 27.93 1.79
CA HIS A 428 27.84 26.63 2.22
C HIS A 428 27.15 26.07 3.47
N ALA A 429 26.05 26.63 3.91
CA ALA A 429 25.47 26.34 5.23
C ALA A 429 24.33 25.29 5.21
N ALA A 430 24.13 24.55 4.12
CA ALA A 430 23.04 23.57 3.99
C ALA A 430 23.00 22.51 5.12
N ASP A 431 24.16 22.11 5.62
CA ASP A 431 24.29 21.10 6.69
C ASP A 431 24.40 21.72 8.11
N LEU A 432 24.33 23.05 8.23
CA LEU A 432 24.39 23.69 9.54
C LEU A 432 23.07 23.44 10.31
N GLY A 433 23.23 23.09 11.59
CA GLY A 433 22.09 22.86 12.46
C GLY A 433 22.47 22.41 13.86
N PRO A 434 21.50 22.23 14.74
CA PRO A 434 20.06 22.46 14.55
C PRO A 434 19.70 23.96 14.37
N VAL A 435 18.58 24.21 13.68
CA VAL A 435 18.02 25.54 13.44
C VAL A 435 16.85 25.77 14.40
N LEU A 436 16.92 26.83 15.20
CA LEU A 436 15.80 27.30 16.00
C LEU A 436 15.01 28.33 15.18
N VAL A 437 13.75 28.06 14.94
CA VAL A 437 12.80 28.99 14.33
C VAL A 437 11.92 29.57 15.43
N THR A 438 11.78 30.89 15.42
CA THR A 438 10.90 31.63 16.34
C THR A 438 9.91 32.47 15.54
N VAL A 439 8.65 32.43 15.93
CA VAL A 439 7.56 33.19 15.30
C VAL A 439 6.81 33.97 16.38
N LYS A 440 6.84 35.31 16.30
CA LYS A 440 6.15 36.17 17.25
C LYS A 440 4.79 36.57 16.70
N TYR A 441 3.75 36.33 17.49
CA TYR A 441 2.35 36.69 17.20
C TYR A 441 1.89 37.70 18.25
N VAL A 442 1.26 38.80 17.84
CA VAL A 442 0.53 39.70 18.73
C VAL A 442 -0.94 39.50 18.44
N VAL A 443 -1.67 38.91 19.40
CA VAL A 443 -3.03 38.40 19.22
C VAL A 443 -4.04 39.36 19.85
N GLU A 444 -5.17 39.55 19.18
CA GLU A 444 -6.30 40.31 19.75
C GLU A 444 -6.81 39.59 21.02
N PRO A 445 -6.91 40.33 22.17
CA PRO A 445 -7.26 39.74 23.46
C PRO A 445 -8.54 38.89 23.45
N SER A 446 -9.56 39.34 22.74
CA SER A 446 -10.84 38.65 22.59
C SER A 446 -10.74 37.29 21.84
N LYS A 447 -9.68 37.11 21.05
CA LYS A 447 -9.45 35.93 20.21
C LYS A 447 -8.37 34.98 20.72
N ALA A 448 -7.76 35.27 21.88
CA ALA A 448 -6.62 34.51 22.41
C ALA A 448 -6.92 32.99 22.54
N GLN A 449 -8.10 32.62 23.02
CA GLN A 449 -8.46 31.19 23.17
C GLN A 449 -8.66 30.50 21.81
N ALA A 450 -9.24 31.20 20.83
CA ALA A 450 -9.41 30.67 19.47
C ALA A 450 -8.04 30.51 18.79
N PHE A 451 -7.14 31.49 18.95
CA PHE A 451 -5.76 31.41 18.50
C PHE A 451 -5.04 30.17 19.10
N LEU A 452 -5.14 29.96 20.43
CA LEU A 452 -4.50 28.82 21.07
C LEU A 452 -5.05 27.49 20.54
N ASN A 453 -6.34 27.38 20.30
CA ASN A 453 -6.95 26.18 19.74
C ASN A 453 -6.40 25.86 18.33
N ASP A 454 -6.26 26.88 17.47
CA ASP A 454 -5.79 26.70 16.10
C ASP A 454 -4.26 26.55 16.02
N ILE A 455 -3.48 27.23 16.86
CA ILE A 455 -2.02 27.09 16.87
C ILE A 455 -1.58 25.68 17.35
N TYR A 456 -2.34 25.05 18.27
CA TYR A 456 -2.12 23.64 18.64
C TYR A 456 -2.51 22.66 17.53
N GLN A 457 -3.42 23.01 16.63
CA GLN A 457 -3.66 22.24 15.41
C GLN A 457 -2.49 22.43 14.41
N TYR A 458 -2.01 23.67 14.27
CA TYR A 458 -0.88 24.03 13.42
C TYR A 458 0.43 23.37 13.87
N GLN A 459 0.63 23.15 15.17
CA GLN A 459 1.71 22.33 15.72
C GLN A 459 1.87 20.99 15.01
N ARG A 460 0.73 20.34 14.66
CA ARG A 460 0.77 19.03 14.00
C ARG A 460 1.40 19.13 12.62
N ILE A 461 1.13 20.20 11.89
CA ILE A 461 1.73 20.49 10.58
C ILE A 461 3.24 20.72 10.74
N ARG A 462 3.65 21.59 11.69
CA ARG A 462 5.05 21.82 11.99
C ARG A 462 5.81 20.53 12.29
N ARG A 463 5.25 19.69 13.18
CA ARG A 463 5.84 18.41 13.55
C ARG A 463 5.84 17.39 12.41
N ARG A 464 4.79 17.37 11.59
CA ARG A 464 4.69 16.53 10.41
C ARG A 464 5.82 16.82 9.43
N ASP A 465 6.11 18.09 9.22
CA ASP A 465 7.06 18.55 8.22
C ASP A 465 8.51 18.61 8.74
N GLY A 466 8.77 18.27 10.01
CA GLY A 466 10.12 18.06 10.52
C GLY A 466 10.47 18.85 11.77
N ALA A 467 9.56 19.68 12.31
CA ALA A 467 9.83 20.40 13.54
C ALA A 467 9.90 19.47 14.75
N THR A 468 10.89 19.68 15.57
CA THR A 468 11.09 19.06 16.87
C THR A 468 10.97 20.12 17.97
N ARG A 469 10.80 19.70 19.24
CA ARG A 469 10.75 20.57 20.41
C ARG A 469 9.86 21.83 20.22
N TRP A 470 8.70 21.64 19.61
CA TRP A 470 7.75 22.72 19.41
C TRP A 470 7.14 23.19 20.73
N GLY A 471 7.02 24.51 20.90
CA GLY A 471 6.37 25.14 22.03
C GLY A 471 5.74 26.48 21.64
N ILE A 472 4.70 26.90 22.38
CA ILE A 472 4.09 28.21 22.33
C ILE A 472 4.17 28.83 23.73
N TYR A 473 4.67 30.04 23.84
CA TYR A 473 4.90 30.77 25.08
C TYR A 473 4.22 32.13 25.00
N PHE A 474 3.66 32.60 26.09
CA PHE A 474 3.23 34.00 26.16
C PHE A 474 4.36 34.87 26.74
N ASP A 475 4.43 36.12 26.26
CA ASP A 475 5.41 37.09 26.73
C ASP A 475 4.91 37.72 28.03
N THR A 476 5.73 37.68 29.08
CA THR A 476 5.38 38.24 30.40
C THR A 476 5.40 39.74 30.44
N GLU A 477 6.14 40.39 29.53
CA GLU A 477 6.28 41.84 29.45
C GLU A 477 5.26 42.48 28.47
N SER A 478 4.78 41.69 27.52
CA SER A 478 3.84 42.12 26.49
C SER A 478 2.59 41.24 26.51
N PRO A 479 1.55 41.63 27.31
CA PRO A 479 0.28 40.93 27.32
C PRO A 479 -0.25 40.76 25.90
N HIS A 480 -0.67 39.53 25.52
CA HIS A 480 -1.18 39.16 24.20
C HIS A 480 -0.11 38.88 23.13
N ALA A 481 1.19 38.98 23.44
CA ALA A 481 2.25 38.49 22.56
C ALA A 481 2.55 37.00 22.86
N TYR A 482 2.58 36.20 21.80
CA TYR A 482 2.90 34.79 21.86
C TYR A 482 4.13 34.52 21.00
N LEU A 483 5.00 33.61 21.49
CA LEU A 483 6.20 33.16 20.81
C LEU A 483 6.09 31.68 20.52
N GLU A 484 5.91 31.32 19.25
CA GLU A 484 6.08 29.95 18.78
C GLU A 484 7.58 29.68 18.61
N THR A 485 8.05 28.55 19.09
CA THR A 485 9.43 28.09 18.89
C THR A 485 9.46 26.64 18.46
N PHE A 486 10.35 26.29 17.53
CA PHE A 486 10.61 24.90 17.19
C PHE A 486 12.02 24.74 16.63
N LEU A 487 12.57 23.51 16.77
CA LEU A 487 13.86 23.15 16.22
C LEU A 487 13.67 22.32 14.95
N VAL A 488 14.59 22.50 14.01
CA VAL A 488 14.74 21.69 12.80
C VAL A 488 16.19 21.18 12.74
N ASP A 489 16.39 19.96 12.28
CA ASP A 489 17.68 19.27 12.39
C ASP A 489 18.80 19.98 11.60
N SER A 490 18.47 20.60 10.44
CA SER A 490 19.43 21.36 9.63
C SER A 490 18.73 22.47 8.83
N TRP A 491 19.51 23.37 8.25
CA TRP A 491 18.98 24.39 7.34
C TRP A 491 18.33 23.79 6.11
N LEU A 492 18.94 22.76 5.53
CA LEU A 492 18.39 22.03 4.40
C LEU A 492 17.02 21.41 4.73
N GLU A 493 16.85 20.86 5.94
CA GLU A 493 15.55 20.32 6.37
C GLU A 493 14.53 21.44 6.59
N HIS A 494 14.98 22.63 7.02
CA HIS A 494 14.12 23.80 7.10
C HIS A 494 13.65 24.29 5.72
N GLU A 495 14.53 24.33 4.72
CA GLU A 495 14.12 24.62 3.34
C GLU A 495 13.12 23.58 2.79
N ARG A 496 13.35 22.30 3.09
CA ARG A 496 12.40 21.24 2.73
C ARG A 496 11.03 21.40 3.40
N GLN A 497 10.95 22.00 4.59
CA GLN A 497 9.64 22.31 5.21
C GLN A 497 8.82 23.25 4.34
N HIS A 498 9.45 24.26 3.72
CA HIS A 498 8.78 25.17 2.80
C HIS A 498 8.25 24.47 1.57
N ASP A 499 8.99 23.51 1.00
CA ASP A 499 8.57 22.71 -0.16
C ASP A 499 7.48 21.68 0.18
N ARG A 500 7.33 21.31 1.47
CA ARG A 500 6.33 20.35 1.96
C ARG A 500 4.99 20.98 2.32
N PHE A 501 4.94 22.30 2.48
CA PHE A 501 3.76 23.04 2.89
C PHE A 501 2.71 23.06 1.78
N THR A 502 1.45 22.73 2.12
CA THR A 502 0.37 22.55 1.13
C THR A 502 -0.65 23.68 1.19
N VAL A 503 -1.48 23.79 0.14
CA VAL A 503 -2.60 24.76 0.11
C VAL A 503 -3.54 24.58 1.29
N SER A 504 -3.84 23.33 1.66
CA SER A 504 -4.69 23.04 2.83
C SER A 504 -4.06 23.46 4.15
N ASP A 505 -2.73 23.42 4.26
CA ASP A 505 -2.00 23.89 5.45
C ASP A 505 -2.07 25.42 5.54
N HIS A 506 -2.01 26.09 4.38
CA HIS A 506 -2.14 27.54 4.29
C HIS A 506 -3.52 28.05 4.76
N GLU A 507 -4.59 27.27 4.56
CA GLU A 507 -5.91 27.65 5.09
C GLU A 507 -5.93 27.70 6.62
N LEU A 508 -5.26 26.77 7.29
CA LEU A 508 -5.11 26.81 8.75
C LEU A 508 -4.20 27.96 9.19
N GLU A 509 -3.09 28.15 8.48
CA GLU A 509 -2.20 29.30 8.72
C GLU A 509 -2.92 30.62 8.58
N LYS A 510 -3.71 30.83 7.52
CA LYS A 510 -4.56 32.02 7.36
C LYS A 510 -5.46 32.27 8.56
N ARG A 511 -6.06 31.22 9.11
CA ARG A 511 -6.89 31.38 10.33
C ARG A 511 -6.06 31.81 11.52
N VAL A 512 -4.91 31.18 11.76
CA VAL A 512 -3.98 31.57 12.83
C VAL A 512 -3.57 33.05 12.68
N LEU A 513 -3.21 33.45 11.47
CA LEU A 513 -2.83 34.83 11.16
C LEU A 513 -4.00 35.84 11.29
N SER A 514 -5.25 35.40 11.09
CA SER A 514 -6.43 36.27 11.23
C SER A 514 -6.70 36.75 12.67
N TYR A 515 -6.08 36.11 13.65
CA TYR A 515 -6.18 36.50 15.07
C TYR A 515 -5.14 37.53 15.47
N THR A 516 -4.13 37.79 14.62
CA THR A 516 -3.04 38.73 14.91
C THR A 516 -3.41 40.17 14.55
N VAL A 517 -2.98 41.10 15.37
CA VAL A 517 -3.16 42.56 15.17
C VAL A 517 -1.93 43.20 14.55
N GLU A 518 -0.79 42.54 14.59
CA GLU A 518 0.47 43.00 14.01
C GLU A 518 1.00 41.98 12.99
N LYS A 519 1.92 42.45 12.14
CA LYS A 519 2.63 41.56 11.20
C LYS A 519 3.49 40.59 11.99
N VAL A 520 3.35 39.31 11.68
CA VAL A 520 4.14 38.23 12.29
C VAL A 520 5.62 38.40 11.98
N VAL A 521 6.47 38.24 13.01
CA VAL A 521 7.93 38.31 12.88
C VAL A 521 8.53 36.93 13.02
N VAL A 522 9.20 36.45 11.96
CA VAL A 522 9.91 35.16 11.93
C VAL A 522 11.41 35.43 12.04
N LYS A 523 12.08 34.69 12.92
CA LYS A 523 13.56 34.71 13.04
C LYS A 523 14.11 33.28 13.05
N HIS A 524 15.30 33.16 12.47
CA HIS A 524 16.02 31.88 12.39
C HIS A 524 17.36 32.01 13.13
N PHE A 525 17.69 31.00 13.93
CA PHE A 525 18.94 30.96 14.69
C PHE A 525 19.58 29.57 14.43
N ILE A 526 20.85 29.58 14.04
CA ILE A 526 21.63 28.35 13.86
C ILE A 526 22.44 28.13 15.13
N HIS A 527 22.50 26.89 15.60
CA HIS A 527 23.28 26.54 16.78
C HIS A 527 24.77 26.84 16.56
N ALA A 528 25.32 27.74 17.38
CA ALA A 528 26.72 28.09 17.34
C ALA A 528 27.56 26.92 17.91
N LYS A 529 28.24 26.19 17.06
CA LYS A 529 29.17 25.14 17.47
C LYS A 529 30.46 25.78 18.00
N ARG A 530 30.92 25.32 19.16
CA ARG A 530 32.26 25.70 19.66
C ARG A 530 33.30 25.05 18.74
N THR A 531 34.02 25.86 17.96
CA THR A 531 35.22 25.37 17.23
C THR A 531 36.22 24.92 18.27
N ARG A 532 36.50 23.62 18.35
CA ARG A 532 37.71 23.14 19.03
C ARG A 532 38.87 23.60 18.16
N ASN A 533 39.59 24.62 18.60
CA ASN A 533 40.94 24.89 18.07
C ASN A 533 41.75 23.60 18.27
N SER A 534 42.10 22.96 17.16
CA SER A 534 43.05 21.85 17.10
C SER A 534 44.47 22.33 17.41
#